data_3f68b2a2e9b627d06052f519889c25df
#
_entry.id   3f68b2a2e9b627d06052f519889c25df
#
_cell.length_a   1.000
_cell.length_b   1.000
_cell.length_c   1.000
_cell.angle_alpha   90.00
_cell.angle_beta   90.00
_cell.angle_gamma   90.00
#
_symmetry.space_group_name_H-M   'P 1'
#
loop_
_entity.id
_entity.type
_entity.pdbx_description
1 polymer ?
#
loop_
_entity_poly.entity_id
_entity_poly.type
_entity_poly.pdbx_seq_one_letter_code
_entity_poly.pdbx_strand_id
1 'polypeptide(L)'
;MKRNLKIAGVLALISVICALAIAGMNMVTSGIIKANTEKTELKTCQAIFSSYDKDKSEEMTSSNEAITKKVLAKDSNGNELGYLYTVTGKNAYGAITIMVAVKDDKVLQVEFLENGQSFASTVTSHVQNSYPSSPDDSVHVGAYKKEEASNIGSLSSSEIDGIDTACGATYGAKLVKELVNIALQDAKGGK
;
A
#
# COMPACT_ATOMS: atom_id res chain seq x y z
N MET A 1 -21.71 -49.65 -17.42
CA MET A 1 -20.63 -49.39 -16.48
C MET A 1 -19.32 -49.00 -17.16
N LYS A 2 -18.71 -49.76 -18.04
CA LYS A 2 -17.39 -49.47 -18.68
C LYS A 2 -17.32 -48.10 -19.41
N ARG A 3 -18.44 -47.64 -20.07
CA ARG A 3 -18.48 -46.34 -20.77
C ARG A 3 -18.43 -45.15 -19.81
N ASN A 4 -19.14 -45.22 -18.69
CA ASN A 4 -19.16 -44.13 -17.69
C ASN A 4 -17.81 -44.04 -16.98
N LEU A 5 -17.12 -45.15 -16.76
CA LEU A 5 -15.78 -45.19 -16.17
C LEU A 5 -14.72 -44.51 -17.09
N LYS A 6 -14.85 -44.72 -18.43
CA LYS A 6 -13.97 -44.06 -19.40
C LYS A 6 -14.21 -42.55 -19.42
N ILE A 7 -15.46 -42.11 -19.38
CA ILE A 7 -15.81 -40.67 -19.34
C ILE A 7 -15.29 -40.00 -18.04
N ALA A 8 -15.50 -40.68 -16.91
CA ALA A 8 -14.97 -40.19 -15.62
C ALA A 8 -13.44 -40.09 -15.62
N GLY A 9 -12.73 -41.06 -16.21
CA GLY A 9 -11.27 -41.04 -16.34
C GLY A 9 -10.77 -39.88 -17.20
N VAL A 10 -11.43 -39.61 -18.34
CA VAL A 10 -11.06 -38.46 -19.19
C VAL A 10 -11.29 -37.13 -18.48
N LEU A 11 -12.43 -36.97 -17.78
CA LEU A 11 -12.72 -35.76 -17.01
C LEU A 11 -11.70 -35.57 -15.89
N ALA A 12 -11.33 -36.60 -15.16
CA ALA A 12 -10.31 -36.55 -14.13
C ALA A 12 -8.95 -36.14 -14.70
N LEU A 13 -8.56 -36.67 -15.85
CA LEU A 13 -7.31 -36.30 -16.52
C LEU A 13 -7.28 -34.84 -16.92
N ILE A 14 -8.36 -34.34 -17.52
CA ILE A 14 -8.48 -32.93 -17.90
C ILE A 14 -8.39 -32.04 -16.65
N SER A 15 -9.08 -32.37 -15.55
CA SER A 15 -9.04 -31.61 -14.30
C SER A 15 -7.62 -31.53 -13.72
N VAL A 16 -6.86 -32.64 -13.76
CA VAL A 16 -5.47 -32.67 -13.30
C VAL A 16 -4.58 -31.77 -14.16
N ILE A 17 -4.72 -31.81 -15.47
CA ILE A 17 -3.96 -30.97 -16.40
C ILE A 17 -4.26 -29.49 -16.16
N CYS A 18 -5.53 -29.14 -16.03
CA CYS A 18 -5.93 -27.75 -15.72
C CYS A 18 -5.38 -27.28 -14.36
N ALA A 19 -5.46 -28.12 -13.33
CA ALA A 19 -4.94 -27.79 -12.00
C ALA A 19 -3.41 -27.55 -12.03
N LEU A 20 -2.66 -28.42 -12.74
CA LEU A 20 -1.22 -28.26 -12.92
C LEU A 20 -0.86 -26.99 -13.70
N ALA A 21 -1.62 -26.65 -14.74
CA ALA A 21 -1.43 -25.44 -15.52
C ALA A 21 -1.64 -24.18 -14.65
N ILE A 22 -2.73 -24.13 -13.86
CA ILE A 22 -3.04 -23.02 -12.96
C ILE A 22 -1.95 -22.90 -11.87
N ALA A 23 -1.55 -24.01 -11.26
CA ALA A 23 -0.51 -24.01 -10.24
C ALA A 23 0.84 -23.53 -10.79
N GLY A 24 1.23 -23.98 -11.98
CA GLY A 24 2.45 -23.55 -12.66
C GLY A 24 2.44 -22.06 -13.00
N MET A 25 1.35 -21.55 -13.55
CA MET A 25 1.18 -20.11 -13.81
C MET A 25 1.25 -19.27 -12.53
N ASN A 26 0.59 -19.72 -11.47
CA ASN A 26 0.63 -19.02 -10.19
C ASN A 26 2.05 -18.96 -9.60
N MET A 27 2.82 -20.04 -9.73
CA MET A 27 4.21 -20.09 -9.23
C MET A 27 5.12 -19.09 -9.96
N VAL A 28 4.98 -18.93 -11.27
CA VAL A 28 5.73 -17.97 -12.07
C VAL A 28 5.26 -16.54 -11.78
N THR A 29 3.95 -16.33 -11.76
CA THR A 29 3.34 -15.00 -11.61
C THR A 29 3.60 -14.42 -10.21
N SER A 30 3.55 -15.24 -9.15
CA SER A 30 3.79 -14.79 -7.79
C SER A 30 5.20 -14.22 -7.58
N GLY A 31 6.22 -14.82 -8.22
CA GLY A 31 7.59 -14.31 -8.20
C GLY A 31 7.72 -12.93 -8.86
N ILE A 32 7.07 -12.75 -10.01
CA ILE A 32 7.08 -11.47 -10.74
C ILE A 32 6.32 -10.39 -9.96
N ILE A 33 5.16 -10.73 -9.39
CA ILE A 33 4.37 -9.81 -8.57
C ILE A 33 5.21 -9.35 -7.38
N LYS A 34 5.83 -10.27 -6.65
CA LYS A 34 6.66 -9.93 -5.48
C LYS A 34 7.80 -8.98 -5.86
N ALA A 35 8.55 -9.29 -6.92
CA ALA A 35 9.65 -8.43 -7.39
C ALA A 35 9.16 -7.04 -7.82
N ASN A 36 8.01 -6.94 -8.47
CA ASN A 36 7.42 -5.66 -8.86
C ASN A 36 6.94 -4.86 -7.64
N THR A 37 6.34 -5.51 -6.64
CA THR A 37 5.92 -4.87 -5.40
C THR A 37 7.11 -4.30 -4.63
N GLU A 38 8.18 -5.09 -4.45
CA GLU A 38 9.41 -4.62 -3.80
C GLU A 38 10.04 -3.44 -4.53
N LYS A 39 10.03 -3.46 -5.87
CA LYS A 39 10.54 -2.35 -6.68
C LYS A 39 9.67 -1.08 -6.54
N THR A 40 8.36 -1.24 -6.49
CA THR A 40 7.43 -0.13 -6.28
C THR A 40 7.59 0.45 -4.89
N GLU A 41 7.65 -0.38 -3.84
CA GLU A 41 7.93 0.06 -2.48
C GLU A 41 9.23 0.85 -2.39
N LEU A 42 10.31 0.36 -2.98
CA LEU A 42 11.61 1.04 -2.95
C LEU A 42 11.55 2.41 -3.63
N LYS A 43 10.90 2.50 -4.79
CA LYS A 43 10.69 3.79 -5.48
C LYS A 43 9.87 4.76 -4.62
N THR A 44 8.82 4.27 -3.98
CA THR A 44 7.99 5.09 -3.09
C THR A 44 8.78 5.56 -1.88
N CYS A 45 9.61 4.71 -1.27
CA CYS A 45 10.52 5.11 -0.18
C CYS A 45 11.48 6.22 -0.61
N GLN A 46 12.07 6.11 -1.81
CA GLN A 46 12.98 7.11 -2.37
C GLN A 46 12.29 8.40 -2.78
N ALA A 47 11.03 8.34 -3.20
CA ALA A 47 10.23 9.53 -3.50
C ALA A 47 9.83 10.30 -2.22
N ILE A 48 9.62 9.56 -1.12
CA ILE A 48 9.34 10.16 0.20
C ILE A 48 10.62 10.74 0.80
N PHE A 49 11.69 9.94 0.85
CA PHE A 49 12.99 10.35 1.36
C PHE A 49 14.04 10.17 0.28
N SER A 50 14.43 11.25 -0.41
CA SER A 50 15.38 11.21 -1.52
C SER A 50 16.74 10.61 -1.15
N SER A 51 17.13 10.68 0.13
CA SER A 51 18.36 10.09 0.68
C SER A 51 18.17 8.70 1.30
N TYR A 52 17.01 8.06 1.10
CA TYR A 52 16.71 6.74 1.66
C TYR A 52 17.69 5.67 1.18
N ASP A 53 18.30 4.97 2.15
CA ASP A 53 19.18 3.83 1.92
C ASP A 53 18.55 2.56 2.53
N LYS A 54 18.21 1.61 1.67
CA LYS A 54 17.57 0.35 2.08
C LYS A 54 18.47 -0.48 3.01
N ASP A 55 19.78 -0.50 2.73
CA ASP A 55 20.73 -1.35 3.46
C ASP A 55 21.07 -0.81 4.86
N LYS A 56 20.82 0.47 5.09
CA LYS A 56 21.01 1.14 6.38
C LYS A 56 19.72 1.20 7.21
N SER A 57 18.58 1.09 6.55
CA SER A 57 17.27 1.16 7.20
C SER A 57 16.94 -0.13 7.93
N GLU A 58 16.18 -0.02 9.01
CA GLU A 58 15.86 -1.13 9.91
C GLU A 58 14.39 -1.48 9.84
N GLU A 59 14.08 -2.75 9.54
CA GLU A 59 12.72 -3.25 9.62
C GLU A 59 12.35 -3.54 11.07
N MET A 60 11.19 -3.03 11.50
CA MET A 60 10.68 -3.14 12.87
C MET A 60 9.36 -3.90 12.88
N THR A 61 9.04 -4.49 14.00
CA THR A 61 7.73 -5.14 14.22
C THR A 61 6.73 -4.15 14.79
N SER A 62 5.47 -4.28 14.40
CA SER A 62 4.33 -3.62 15.03
C SER A 62 3.39 -4.66 15.60
N SER A 63 2.68 -4.32 16.67
CA SER A 63 1.64 -5.17 17.24
C SER A 63 0.29 -5.02 16.54
N ASN A 64 0.15 -4.04 15.65
CA ASN A 64 -1.10 -3.80 14.93
C ASN A 64 -1.14 -4.60 13.63
N GLU A 65 -2.13 -5.47 13.47
CA GLU A 65 -2.28 -6.36 12.30
C GLU A 65 -2.48 -5.60 10.97
N ALA A 66 -2.98 -4.37 11.00
CA ALA A 66 -3.12 -3.55 9.81
C ALA A 66 -1.76 -3.05 9.28
N ILE A 67 -0.72 -2.97 10.13
CA ILE A 67 0.63 -2.59 9.76
C ILE A 67 1.36 -3.83 9.25
N THR A 68 1.47 -3.96 7.93
CA THR A 68 2.16 -5.10 7.30
C THR A 68 3.68 -4.94 7.29
N LYS A 69 4.17 -3.69 7.37
CA LYS A 69 5.60 -3.39 7.43
C LYS A 69 5.84 -2.05 8.12
N LYS A 70 6.85 -2.00 8.98
CA LYS A 70 7.34 -0.80 9.64
C LYS A 70 8.85 -0.71 9.43
N VAL A 71 9.34 0.40 8.92
CA VAL A 71 10.76 0.61 8.64
C VAL A 71 11.20 1.92 9.27
N LEU A 72 12.28 1.88 10.06
CA LEU A 72 13.02 3.08 10.43
C LEU A 72 13.93 3.46 9.26
N ALA A 73 13.51 4.47 8.50
CA ALA A 73 14.23 4.95 7.33
C ALA A 73 15.50 5.69 7.73
N LYS A 74 16.62 5.34 7.11
CA LYS A 74 17.93 5.97 7.32
C LYS A 74 18.55 6.39 6.00
N ASP A 75 19.45 7.38 6.06
CA ASP A 75 20.29 7.76 4.93
C ASP A 75 21.56 6.89 4.85
N SER A 76 22.38 7.11 3.82
CA SER A 76 23.65 6.39 3.62
C SER A 76 24.67 6.59 4.75
N ASN A 77 24.52 7.65 5.54
CA ASN A 77 25.35 7.95 6.71
C ASN A 77 24.80 7.34 7.99
N GLY A 78 23.61 6.72 7.94
CA GLY A 78 22.92 6.13 9.09
C GLY A 78 22.08 7.12 9.90
N ASN A 79 21.88 8.35 9.43
CA ASN A 79 20.99 9.30 10.09
C ASN A 79 19.51 8.91 9.87
N GLU A 80 18.70 9.06 10.92
CA GLU A 80 17.29 8.74 10.88
C GLU A 80 16.50 9.80 10.09
N LEU A 81 15.75 9.34 9.10
CA LEU A 81 14.89 10.17 8.26
C LEU A 81 13.45 10.24 8.81
N GLY A 82 12.97 9.15 9.37
CA GLY A 82 11.62 8.97 9.91
C GLY A 82 11.17 7.52 9.82
N TYR A 83 9.91 7.26 10.10
CA TYR A 83 9.31 5.94 9.97
C TYR A 83 8.50 5.83 8.68
N LEU A 84 8.61 4.70 8.01
CA LEU A 84 7.79 4.31 6.87
C LEU A 84 6.89 3.14 7.29
N TYR A 85 5.60 3.33 7.18
CA TYR A 85 4.58 2.33 7.50
C TYR A 85 3.90 1.87 6.22
N THR A 86 3.88 0.57 5.95
CA THR A 86 2.98 -0.03 4.98
C THR A 86 1.75 -0.53 5.73
N VAL A 87 0.60 0.08 5.46
CA VAL A 87 -0.65 -0.20 6.17
C VAL A 87 -1.70 -0.68 5.18
N THR A 88 -2.36 -1.78 5.52
CA THR A 88 -3.38 -2.41 4.67
C THR A 88 -4.71 -2.49 5.40
N GLY A 89 -5.77 -2.16 4.71
CA GLY A 89 -7.13 -2.31 5.21
C GLY A 89 -8.11 -2.70 4.10
N LYS A 90 -9.29 -3.15 4.50
CA LYS A 90 -10.32 -3.62 3.58
C LYS A 90 -11.71 -3.19 4.06
N ASN A 91 -12.54 -2.80 3.12
CA ASN A 91 -13.98 -2.59 3.33
C ASN A 91 -14.81 -3.37 2.28
N ALA A 92 -16.10 -3.14 2.24
CA ALA A 92 -17.01 -3.81 1.29
C ALA A 92 -16.70 -3.48 -0.20
N TYR A 93 -15.93 -2.43 -0.47
CA TYR A 93 -15.64 -1.92 -1.82
C TYR A 93 -14.26 -2.30 -2.33
N GLY A 94 -13.41 -2.92 -1.49
CA GLY A 94 -12.09 -3.40 -1.87
C GLY A 94 -11.03 -3.16 -0.79
N ALA A 95 -9.81 -3.61 -1.08
CA ALA A 95 -8.66 -3.40 -0.22
C ALA A 95 -7.89 -2.15 -0.64
N ILE A 96 -7.21 -1.54 0.33
CA ILE A 96 -6.27 -0.43 0.14
C ILE A 96 -4.99 -0.78 0.87
N THR A 97 -3.85 -0.57 0.21
CA THR A 97 -2.53 -0.58 0.84
C THR A 97 -1.87 0.77 0.59
N ILE A 98 -1.49 1.45 1.66
CA ILE A 98 -0.82 2.75 1.61
C ILE A 98 0.53 2.68 2.31
N MET A 99 1.45 3.52 1.86
CA MET A 99 2.67 3.86 2.58
C MET A 99 2.49 5.22 3.25
N VAL A 100 2.73 5.27 4.55
CA VAL A 100 2.62 6.48 5.37
C VAL A 100 3.99 6.79 5.96
N ALA A 101 4.52 7.97 5.66
CA ALA A 101 5.74 8.47 6.27
C ALA A 101 5.42 9.30 7.49
N VAL A 102 6.04 8.99 8.63
CA VAL A 102 5.83 9.69 9.90
C VAL A 102 7.17 10.12 10.48
N LYS A 103 7.23 11.38 10.92
CA LYS A 103 8.37 11.94 11.65
C LYS A 103 7.86 12.99 12.64
N ASP A 104 8.44 13.02 13.83
CA ASP A 104 8.12 14.00 14.89
C ASP A 104 6.60 14.09 15.17
N ASP A 105 5.95 12.92 15.24
CA ASP A 105 4.51 12.76 15.48
C ASP A 105 3.60 13.42 14.41
N LYS A 106 4.13 13.64 13.20
CA LYS A 106 3.41 14.17 12.04
C LYS A 106 3.52 13.24 10.83
N VAL A 107 2.48 13.21 10.04
CA VAL A 107 2.47 12.55 8.74
C VAL A 107 3.15 13.47 7.73
N LEU A 108 4.23 13.00 7.11
CA LEU A 108 4.98 13.72 6.09
C LEU A 108 4.45 13.47 4.68
N GLN A 109 3.97 12.24 4.42
CA GLN A 109 3.52 11.84 3.10
C GLN A 109 2.65 10.59 3.18
N VAL A 110 1.68 10.48 2.27
CA VAL A 110 0.80 9.31 2.10
C VAL A 110 0.78 8.93 0.63
N GLU A 111 1.18 7.69 0.33
CA GLU A 111 1.19 7.16 -1.04
C GLU A 111 0.45 5.84 -1.13
N PHE A 112 -0.26 5.60 -2.24
CA PHE A 112 -0.86 4.30 -2.50
C PHE A 112 0.20 3.32 -3.03
N LEU A 113 0.24 2.13 -2.44
CA LEU A 113 0.91 0.96 -3.03
C LEU A 113 -0.09 0.11 -3.80
N GLU A 114 -1.35 0.06 -3.33
CA GLU A 114 -2.45 -0.63 -3.99
C GLU A 114 -3.78 0.07 -3.65
N ASN A 115 -4.63 0.23 -4.65
CA ASN A 115 -6.00 0.74 -4.46
C ASN A 115 -6.99 -0.13 -5.24
N GLY A 116 -7.58 -1.12 -4.56
CA GLY A 116 -8.57 -2.04 -5.09
C GLY A 116 -10.02 -1.59 -4.89
N GLN A 117 -10.26 -0.32 -4.58
CA GLN A 117 -11.62 0.22 -4.36
C GLN A 117 -12.41 0.32 -5.67
N SER A 118 -13.72 0.12 -5.61
CA SER A 118 -14.61 0.28 -6.77
C SER A 118 -14.54 1.68 -7.40
N PHE A 119 -14.25 2.73 -6.61
CA PHE A 119 -14.06 4.11 -7.05
C PHE A 119 -12.62 4.57 -6.78
N ALA A 120 -11.65 3.76 -7.20
CA ALA A 120 -10.23 3.97 -6.92
C ALA A 120 -9.73 5.36 -7.31
N SER A 121 -10.08 5.87 -8.50
CA SER A 121 -9.68 7.19 -8.96
C SER A 121 -10.19 8.32 -8.07
N THR A 122 -11.44 8.24 -7.61
CA THR A 122 -12.03 9.24 -6.70
C THR A 122 -11.36 9.23 -5.34
N VAL A 123 -11.06 8.03 -4.79
CA VAL A 123 -10.33 7.89 -3.52
C VAL A 123 -8.92 8.45 -3.67
N THR A 124 -8.21 8.12 -4.75
CA THR A 124 -6.85 8.59 -5.02
C THR A 124 -6.82 10.11 -5.13
N SER A 125 -7.71 10.70 -5.93
CA SER A 125 -7.83 12.16 -6.07
C SER A 125 -8.08 12.85 -4.73
N HIS A 126 -9.01 12.30 -3.93
CA HIS A 126 -9.29 12.85 -2.60
C HIS A 126 -8.04 12.83 -1.69
N VAL A 127 -7.32 11.71 -1.65
CA VAL A 127 -6.12 11.57 -0.82
C VAL A 127 -5.02 12.54 -1.28
N GLN A 128 -4.77 12.65 -2.57
CA GLN A 128 -3.78 13.59 -3.11
C GLN A 128 -4.11 15.06 -2.83
N ASN A 129 -5.39 15.39 -2.70
CA ASN A 129 -5.85 16.75 -2.39
C ASN A 129 -5.97 17.02 -0.88
N SER A 130 -5.97 15.99 -0.03
CA SER A 130 -6.19 16.12 1.42
C SER A 130 -4.98 15.75 2.26
N TYR A 131 -4.01 15.05 1.69
CA TYR A 131 -2.78 14.62 2.37
C TYR A 131 -1.53 15.09 1.61
N PRO A 132 -0.39 15.24 2.30
CA PRO A 132 0.89 15.40 1.62
C PRO A 132 1.15 14.20 0.73
N SER A 133 1.49 14.42 -0.53
CA SER A 133 1.77 13.36 -1.50
C SER A 133 2.89 13.77 -2.44
N SER A 134 3.59 12.79 -3.04
CA SER A 134 4.69 13.05 -3.97
C SER A 134 4.22 13.85 -5.18
N PRO A 135 5.03 14.79 -5.68
CA PRO A 135 4.83 15.36 -7.01
C PRO A 135 5.22 14.40 -8.14
N ASP A 136 5.88 13.27 -7.82
CA ASP A 136 6.35 12.29 -8.80
C ASP A 136 5.22 11.30 -9.17
N ASP A 137 4.66 11.45 -10.36
CA ASP A 137 3.63 10.57 -10.92
C ASP A 137 4.07 9.10 -11.00
N SER A 138 5.37 8.81 -11.03
CA SER A 138 5.89 7.45 -11.19
C SER A 138 5.65 6.55 -9.97
N VAL A 139 5.34 7.15 -8.82
CA VAL A 139 5.03 6.42 -7.57
C VAL A 139 3.52 6.29 -7.33
N HIS A 140 2.70 6.98 -8.12
CA HIS A 140 1.25 6.91 -7.99
C HIS A 140 0.71 5.62 -8.62
N VAL A 141 -0.05 4.87 -7.85
CA VAL A 141 -0.73 3.64 -8.30
C VAL A 141 -2.10 3.98 -8.86
N GLY A 142 -2.35 3.51 -10.09
CA GLY A 142 -3.62 3.70 -10.79
C GLY A 142 -3.54 4.67 -11.97
N ALA A 143 -4.69 4.91 -12.61
CA ALA A 143 -4.77 5.74 -13.82
C ALA A 143 -4.81 7.25 -13.53
N TYR A 144 -4.83 7.65 -12.27
CA TYR A 144 -4.94 9.05 -11.88
C TYR A 144 -3.56 9.69 -11.82
N LYS A 145 -3.35 10.69 -12.68
CA LYS A 145 -2.17 11.55 -12.66
C LYS A 145 -2.52 12.83 -11.91
N LYS A 146 -1.64 13.25 -11.02
CA LYS A 146 -1.76 14.53 -10.37
C LYS A 146 -1.22 15.62 -11.29
N GLU A 147 -2.03 16.63 -11.59
CA GLU A 147 -1.62 17.75 -12.42
C GLU A 147 -0.72 18.74 -11.67
N GLU A 148 -0.84 18.79 -10.33
CA GLU A 148 -0.05 19.69 -9.48
C GLU A 148 0.39 18.98 -8.18
N ALA A 149 1.59 19.32 -7.70
CA ALA A 149 2.08 18.87 -6.40
C ALA A 149 1.15 19.34 -5.27
N SER A 150 0.91 18.49 -4.28
CA SER A 150 0.21 18.90 -3.07
C SER A 150 1.03 19.96 -2.34
N ASN A 151 0.47 21.15 -2.15
CA ASN A 151 1.06 22.18 -1.30
C ASN A 151 0.76 21.93 0.19
N ILE A 152 0.21 20.78 0.54
CA ILE A 152 -0.11 20.38 1.90
C ILE A 152 1.19 19.97 2.58
N GLY A 153 1.53 20.66 3.65
CA GLY A 153 2.67 20.31 4.50
C GLY A 153 2.38 19.11 5.40
N SER A 154 3.31 18.79 6.30
CA SER A 154 3.11 17.69 7.26
C SER A 154 1.87 17.90 8.13
N LEU A 155 1.11 16.82 8.37
CA LEU A 155 -0.14 16.84 9.12
C LEU A 155 0.03 16.24 10.52
N SER A 156 -0.47 16.95 11.51
CA SER A 156 -0.66 16.45 12.88
C SER A 156 -1.93 15.58 12.99
N SER A 157 -2.09 14.88 14.11
CA SER A 157 -3.28 14.06 14.38
C SER A 157 -4.57 14.87 14.31
N SER A 158 -4.60 16.07 14.87
CA SER A 158 -5.78 16.93 14.86
C SER A 158 -6.15 17.44 13.46
N GLU A 159 -5.15 17.69 12.61
CA GLU A 159 -5.39 18.07 11.21
C GLU A 159 -5.92 16.90 10.41
N ILE A 160 -5.40 15.67 10.62
CA ILE A 160 -5.93 14.46 10.00
C ILE A 160 -7.37 14.20 10.44
N ASP A 161 -7.69 14.37 11.73
CA ASP A 161 -9.05 14.21 12.25
C ASP A 161 -10.03 15.21 11.64
N GLY A 162 -9.55 16.41 11.26
CA GLY A 162 -10.29 17.44 10.56
C GLY A 162 -10.55 17.20 9.07
N ILE A 163 -9.87 16.24 8.44
CA ILE A 163 -10.05 15.97 7.00
C ILE A 163 -11.48 15.48 6.74
N ASP A 164 -12.20 16.18 5.88
CA ASP A 164 -13.51 15.74 5.38
C ASP A 164 -13.34 14.54 4.44
N THR A 165 -14.15 13.52 4.64
CA THR A 165 -14.15 12.30 3.82
C THR A 165 -15.30 12.23 2.82
N ALA A 166 -16.13 13.28 2.72
CA ALA A 166 -17.26 13.36 1.80
C ALA A 166 -16.79 13.70 0.37
N CYS A 167 -16.39 12.68 -0.40
CA CYS A 167 -15.79 12.85 -1.72
C CYS A 167 -16.45 12.00 -2.83
N GLY A 168 -17.68 11.53 -2.66
CA GLY A 168 -18.29 10.59 -3.61
C GLY A 168 -17.80 9.14 -3.49
N ALA A 169 -16.65 8.92 -2.84
CA ALA A 169 -16.12 7.62 -2.46
C ALA A 169 -15.82 7.56 -0.95
N THR A 170 -16.76 8.05 -0.16
CA THR A 170 -16.65 8.28 1.30
C THR A 170 -16.10 7.09 2.08
N TYR A 171 -16.50 5.85 1.75
CA TYR A 171 -16.02 4.67 2.47
C TYR A 171 -14.54 4.38 2.22
N GLY A 172 -14.04 4.65 1.00
CA GLY A 172 -12.62 4.54 0.69
C GLY A 172 -11.80 5.63 1.38
N ALA A 173 -12.27 6.87 1.36
CA ALA A 173 -11.64 8.01 2.03
C ALA A 173 -11.58 7.82 3.57
N LYS A 174 -12.66 7.29 4.18
CA LYS A 174 -12.68 6.92 5.61
C LYS A 174 -11.66 5.84 5.93
N LEU A 175 -11.56 4.81 5.09
CA LEU A 175 -10.58 3.74 5.27
C LEU A 175 -9.15 4.30 5.23
N VAL A 176 -8.82 5.16 4.27
CA VAL A 176 -7.49 5.80 4.22
C VAL A 176 -7.22 6.60 5.49
N LYS A 177 -8.17 7.41 5.95
CA LYS A 177 -8.03 8.19 7.19
C LYS A 177 -7.77 7.30 8.40
N GLU A 178 -8.46 6.18 8.51
CA GLU A 178 -8.26 5.17 9.55
C GLU A 178 -6.85 4.58 9.49
N LEU A 179 -6.39 4.16 8.30
CA LEU A 179 -5.06 3.58 8.10
C LEU A 179 -3.93 4.59 8.43
N VAL A 180 -4.09 5.85 8.05
CA VAL A 180 -3.14 6.92 8.40
C VAL A 180 -3.09 7.13 9.91
N ASN A 181 -4.24 7.15 10.59
CA ASN A 181 -4.30 7.26 12.05
C ASN A 181 -3.65 6.06 12.75
N ILE A 182 -3.81 4.84 12.24
CA ILE A 182 -3.14 3.64 12.75
C ILE A 182 -1.61 3.81 12.72
N ALA A 183 -1.05 4.23 11.58
CA ALA A 183 0.38 4.47 11.45
C ALA A 183 0.88 5.55 12.42
N LEU A 184 0.14 6.65 12.54
CA LEU A 184 0.52 7.75 13.42
C LEU A 184 0.43 7.38 14.90
N GLN A 185 -0.54 6.57 15.30
CA GLN A 185 -0.67 6.08 16.68
C GLN A 185 0.45 5.09 17.03
N ASP A 186 0.83 4.19 16.12
CA ASP A 186 1.95 3.27 16.35
C ASP A 186 3.28 4.04 16.48
N ALA A 187 3.46 5.11 15.70
CA ALA A 187 4.64 5.98 15.82
C ALA A 187 4.74 6.66 17.18
N LYS A 188 3.62 7.06 17.79
CA LYS A 188 3.55 7.68 19.12
C LYS A 188 3.75 6.67 20.25
N GLY A 189 3.25 5.45 20.08
CA GLY A 189 3.34 4.40 21.10
C GLY A 189 4.65 3.62 21.11
N GLY A 190 5.46 3.73 20.08
CA GLY A 190 6.73 3.04 19.93
C GLY A 190 7.96 3.80 20.48
N LYS A 191 7.75 4.83 21.30
CA LYS A 191 8.81 5.56 22.02
C LYS A 191 9.04 4.98 23.39
#